data_bbac88e6cb9a3f63ba901867cfe4e408
#
_entry.id   bbac88e6cb9a3f63ba901867cfe4e408
#
_cell.length_a   1.000
_cell.length_b   1.000
_cell.length_c   1.000
_cell.angle_alpha   90.00
_cell.angle_beta   90.00
_cell.angle_gamma   90.00
#
_symmetry.space_group_name_H-M   'P 1'
#
loop_
_entity.id
_entity.type
_entity.pdbx_description
1 polymer ?
#
loop_
_entity_poly.entity_id
_entity_poly.type
_entity_poly.pdbx_seq_one_letter_code
_entity_poly.pdbx_strand_id
1 'polypeptide(L)'
;MLFTTGVYTLDRLQLLVFRKAVLTDLLSKPGPVGEVLAAVDSHLLLTRPYLAEGGEAWEASHYWLAVASLFPDSIQRVQGEDIRRLENAASPQEALFWSVRQERRPHKDETLIRRAEFVEHGRQVLLARLANERRGPYEGYPLELQEQLARRFSPAHMWSASRLESYGSCPQRFYVDNALALEAKQAPELGFDVLQLGSMLHRILERTFRRLGDPHDLQAVQESLSAVMEEEFAQAPQRYGFRPGPLWEAEQADLSQRLVRCVENLVQESAGWTPVAFEQAFGIGAVAPLRMETGSGVVLLRGFIDRVDRNAQGELRVLDYKTGGSHLGKNDLIAGYRLQLPLYALGARQALGLGEPVEGLYWNIRAGEAGALKLASFKHEERLGIEAAIQTAREHVERIISGVRAAQFPPIPPKGGCPSYCPASAWCWRYEPGF
;
A
#
# COMPACT_ATOMS: atom_id res chain seq x y z
N MET A 1 -30.13 0.53 -11.66
CA MET A 1 -30.99 0.72 -10.49
C MET A 1 -31.87 1.92 -10.76
N LEU A 2 -33.19 1.75 -10.85
CA LEU A 2 -34.14 2.81 -11.14
C LEU A 2 -34.60 3.42 -9.80
N PHE A 3 -34.09 4.61 -9.48
CA PHE A 3 -34.57 5.38 -8.33
C PHE A 3 -35.79 6.20 -8.78
N THR A 4 -36.98 5.89 -8.25
CA THR A 4 -38.12 6.76 -8.37
C THR A 4 -38.12 7.76 -7.21
N THR A 5 -37.93 9.04 -7.51
CA THR A 5 -37.98 10.14 -6.54
C THR A 5 -39.29 10.87 -6.68
N GLY A 6 -40.01 11.11 -5.56
CA GLY A 6 -41.11 12.05 -5.53
C GLY A 6 -40.58 13.48 -5.32
N VAL A 7 -40.97 14.39 -6.20
CA VAL A 7 -40.54 15.79 -6.14
C VAL A 7 -41.72 16.67 -5.83
N TYR A 8 -41.59 17.54 -4.85
CA TYR A 8 -42.57 18.59 -4.50
C TYR A 8 -42.02 19.96 -4.82
N THR A 9 -42.72 20.73 -5.60
CA THR A 9 -42.44 22.17 -5.78
C THR A 9 -43.59 22.95 -5.16
N LEU A 10 -43.33 23.71 -4.11
CA LEU A 10 -44.27 24.58 -3.47
C LEU A 10 -44.04 26.02 -3.92
N ASP A 11 -45.06 26.69 -4.42
CA ASP A 11 -44.98 28.15 -4.69
C ASP A 11 -45.05 28.98 -3.39
N ARG A 12 -44.89 30.30 -3.51
CA ARG A 12 -44.80 31.21 -2.38
C ARG A 12 -46.04 31.20 -1.48
N LEU A 13 -47.20 30.95 -2.04
CA LEU A 13 -48.46 30.86 -1.29
C LEU A 13 -48.58 29.51 -0.58
N GLN A 14 -48.20 28.45 -1.21
CA GLN A 14 -48.17 27.12 -0.65
C GLN A 14 -47.11 27.00 0.47
N LEU A 15 -46.02 27.73 0.32
CA LEU A 15 -44.97 27.84 1.34
C LEU A 15 -45.49 28.58 2.61
N LEU A 16 -46.30 29.62 2.44
CA LEU A 16 -46.92 30.32 3.56
C LEU A 16 -47.91 29.44 4.32
N VAL A 17 -48.70 28.64 3.62
CA VAL A 17 -49.64 27.68 4.22
C VAL A 17 -48.85 26.54 4.91
N PHE A 18 -47.80 26.06 4.31
CA PHE A 18 -46.89 25.07 4.87
C PHE A 18 -46.26 25.59 6.16
N ARG A 19 -45.68 26.83 6.13
CA ARG A 19 -45.16 27.48 7.31
C ARG A 19 -46.17 27.59 8.44
N LYS A 20 -47.40 27.91 8.15
CA LYS A 20 -48.43 28.07 9.17
C LYS A 20 -48.96 26.73 9.73
N ALA A 21 -49.06 25.66 8.93
CA ALA A 21 -49.64 24.41 9.35
C ALA A 21 -48.63 23.40 9.93
N VAL A 22 -47.41 23.36 9.38
CA VAL A 22 -46.37 22.36 9.74
C VAL A 22 -45.30 22.96 10.64
N LEU A 23 -44.94 24.26 10.47
CA LEU A 23 -43.87 24.88 11.21
C LEU A 23 -44.27 25.25 12.64
N THR A 24 -45.54 25.47 12.96
CA THR A 24 -45.94 25.75 14.33
C THR A 24 -45.63 24.56 15.25
N ASP A 25 -45.65 23.34 14.75
CA ASP A 25 -45.36 22.14 15.52
C ASP A 25 -43.85 21.74 15.45
N LEU A 26 -43.19 21.96 14.33
CA LEU A 26 -41.78 21.63 14.11
C LEU A 26 -40.82 22.73 14.63
N LEU A 27 -41.21 24.02 14.59
CA LEU A 27 -40.41 25.15 15.10
C LEU A 27 -40.43 25.22 16.63
N SER A 28 -41.38 24.54 17.31
CA SER A 28 -41.34 24.41 18.76
C SER A 28 -40.25 23.48 19.29
N LYS A 29 -39.59 22.71 18.40
CA LYS A 29 -38.49 21.81 18.74
C LYS A 29 -37.21 22.26 18.06
N PRO A 30 -36.15 22.64 18.81
CA PRO A 30 -34.87 23.02 18.21
C PRO A 30 -34.26 21.85 17.47
N GLY A 31 -34.00 21.99 16.16
CA GLY A 31 -33.32 20.99 15.35
C GLY A 31 -33.00 21.53 13.95
N PRO A 32 -32.01 20.93 13.27
CA PRO A 32 -31.46 21.44 12.00
C PRO A 32 -32.51 21.52 10.87
N VAL A 33 -33.58 20.77 10.92
CA VAL A 33 -34.67 20.78 9.92
C VAL A 33 -35.50 22.08 10.04
N GLY A 34 -35.75 22.55 11.24
CA GLY A 34 -36.49 23.80 11.48
C GLY A 34 -35.74 25.04 10.98
N GLU A 35 -34.41 25.07 11.15
CA GLU A 35 -33.55 26.18 10.68
C GLU A 35 -33.49 26.22 9.15
N VAL A 36 -33.38 25.08 8.48
CA VAL A 36 -33.38 24.98 7.00
C VAL A 36 -34.71 25.45 6.42
N LEU A 37 -35.84 25.04 7.01
CA LEU A 37 -37.16 25.45 6.56
C LEU A 37 -37.46 26.95 6.83
N ALA A 38 -36.90 27.51 7.88
CA ALA A 38 -37.03 28.92 8.18
C ALA A 38 -36.25 29.81 7.21
N ALA A 39 -35.20 29.30 6.60
CA ALA A 39 -34.35 30.02 5.66
C ALA A 39 -34.88 30.02 4.20
N VAL A 40 -35.99 29.35 3.91
CA VAL A 40 -36.55 29.27 2.55
C VAL A 40 -37.49 30.47 2.29
N ASP A 41 -37.10 31.36 1.39
CA ASP A 41 -37.86 32.58 1.10
C ASP A 41 -38.92 32.47 -0.01
N SER A 42 -38.73 31.56 -1.01
CA SER A 42 -39.58 31.55 -2.19
C SER A 42 -40.04 30.16 -2.64
N HIS A 43 -39.18 29.18 -2.65
CA HIS A 43 -39.49 27.84 -3.15
C HIS A 43 -38.90 26.77 -2.23
N LEU A 44 -39.67 25.72 -1.97
CA LEU A 44 -39.22 24.55 -1.23
C LEU A 44 -39.42 23.30 -2.08
N LEU A 45 -38.34 22.57 -2.33
CA LEU A 45 -38.36 21.29 -3.01
C LEU A 45 -38.15 20.19 -1.96
N LEU A 46 -39.14 19.33 -1.76
CA LEU A 46 -39.04 18.15 -0.91
C LEU A 46 -38.97 16.91 -1.81
N THR A 47 -37.96 16.09 -1.58
CA THR A 47 -37.79 14.83 -2.32
C THR A 47 -37.71 13.65 -1.37
N ARG A 48 -38.23 12.50 -1.79
CA ARG A 48 -37.99 11.24 -1.11
C ARG A 48 -37.70 10.14 -2.12
N PRO A 49 -36.84 9.17 -1.81
CA PRO A 49 -36.74 7.95 -2.62
C PRO A 49 -38.04 7.12 -2.46
N TYR A 50 -38.47 6.51 -3.54
CA TYR A 50 -39.62 5.64 -3.54
C TYR A 50 -39.25 4.19 -3.28
N LEU A 51 -38.03 3.81 -3.62
CA LEU A 51 -37.47 2.48 -3.43
C LEU A 51 -36.18 2.55 -2.61
N ALA A 52 -36.01 1.59 -1.70
CA ALA A 52 -34.73 1.33 -1.02
C ALA A 52 -33.72 0.73 -2.00
N GLU A 53 -32.44 0.64 -1.58
CA GLU A 53 -31.36 0.06 -2.39
C GLU A 53 -31.65 -1.37 -2.86
N GLY A 54 -32.42 -2.15 -2.09
CA GLY A 54 -32.88 -3.50 -2.43
C GLY A 54 -34.04 -3.57 -3.41
N GLY A 55 -34.60 -2.42 -3.84
CA GLY A 55 -35.77 -2.36 -4.73
C GLY A 55 -37.12 -2.49 -4.00
N GLU A 56 -37.14 -2.56 -2.69
CA GLU A 56 -38.36 -2.57 -1.87
C GLU A 56 -38.96 -1.15 -1.76
N ALA A 57 -40.28 -1.07 -1.66
CA ALA A 57 -40.95 0.21 -1.48
C ALA A 57 -40.56 0.82 -0.13
N TRP A 58 -40.04 2.03 -0.14
CA TRP A 58 -39.68 2.75 1.09
C TRP A 58 -40.95 3.42 1.66
N GLU A 59 -41.25 3.12 2.90
CA GLU A 59 -42.40 3.74 3.58
C GLU A 59 -42.22 5.26 3.72
N ALA A 60 -43.31 5.99 3.48
CA ALA A 60 -43.30 7.43 3.65
C ALA A 60 -43.23 7.79 5.13
N SER A 61 -42.36 8.73 5.51
CA SER A 61 -42.38 9.26 6.86
C SER A 61 -43.72 9.97 7.16
N HIS A 62 -44.12 9.99 8.42
CA HIS A 62 -45.33 10.72 8.83
C HIS A 62 -45.28 12.22 8.46
N TYR A 63 -44.10 12.81 8.42
CA TYR A 63 -43.92 14.19 7.93
C TYR A 63 -44.26 14.33 6.45
N TRP A 64 -43.78 13.38 5.63
CA TRP A 64 -44.13 13.35 4.21
C TRP A 64 -45.62 13.20 4.01
N LEU A 65 -46.29 12.31 4.77
CA LEU A 65 -47.72 12.09 4.69
C LEU A 65 -48.49 13.34 5.11
N ALA A 66 -48.05 14.04 6.13
CA ALA A 66 -48.67 15.32 6.56
C ALA A 66 -48.56 16.39 5.46
N VAL A 67 -47.39 16.53 4.83
CA VAL A 67 -47.22 17.46 3.69
C VAL A 67 -48.09 17.02 2.50
N ALA A 68 -48.10 15.75 2.18
CA ALA A 68 -48.87 15.18 1.09
C ALA A 68 -50.37 15.42 1.25
N SER A 69 -50.89 15.36 2.48
CA SER A 69 -52.31 15.64 2.78
C SER A 69 -52.69 17.11 2.60
N LEU A 70 -51.73 18.03 2.75
CA LEU A 70 -51.97 19.47 2.56
C LEU A 70 -51.96 19.87 1.08
N PHE A 71 -51.25 19.15 0.25
CA PHE A 71 -51.04 19.45 -1.18
C PHE A 71 -51.17 18.22 -2.06
N PRO A 72 -52.36 17.57 -2.11
CA PRO A 72 -52.52 16.27 -2.78
C PRO A 72 -52.23 16.33 -4.30
N ASP A 73 -52.53 17.45 -4.94
CA ASP A 73 -52.36 17.65 -6.38
C ASP A 73 -50.95 18.12 -6.78
N SER A 74 -50.10 18.37 -5.80
CA SER A 74 -48.73 18.91 -6.06
C SER A 74 -47.63 17.83 -6.06
N ILE A 75 -47.99 16.55 -5.84
CA ILE A 75 -47.04 15.47 -5.84
C ILE A 75 -46.76 15.02 -7.29
N GLN A 76 -45.54 15.24 -7.72
CA GLN A 76 -45.07 14.67 -8.98
C GLN A 76 -44.25 13.39 -8.68
N ARG A 77 -44.66 12.27 -9.24
CA ARG A 77 -43.87 11.05 -9.28
C ARG A 77 -43.00 11.10 -10.52
N VAL A 78 -41.68 11.30 -10.29
CA VAL A 78 -40.71 11.34 -11.39
C VAL A 78 -40.00 10.02 -11.41
N GLN A 79 -40.08 9.28 -12.51
CA GLN A 79 -39.26 8.11 -12.71
C GLN A 79 -37.84 8.57 -13.03
N GLY A 80 -36.78 7.89 -12.55
CA GLY A 80 -35.41 8.26 -12.79
C GLY A 80 -35.04 8.36 -14.30
N GLU A 81 -35.89 7.81 -15.18
CA GLU A 81 -35.73 7.95 -16.64
C GLU A 81 -36.28 9.27 -17.19
N ASP A 82 -37.28 9.86 -16.56
CA ASP A 82 -37.91 11.11 -17.00
C ASP A 82 -37.03 12.33 -16.73
N ILE A 83 -36.11 12.23 -15.76
CA ILE A 83 -35.13 13.29 -15.42
C ILE A 83 -33.97 13.32 -16.44
N ARG A 84 -33.86 12.33 -17.30
CA ARG A 84 -32.72 12.12 -18.19
C ARG A 84 -32.69 13.01 -19.43
N ARG A 85 -33.38 14.13 -19.39
CA ARG A 85 -33.35 15.13 -20.47
C ARG A 85 -32.44 16.27 -20.06
N LEU A 86 -31.58 16.73 -21.00
CA LEU A 86 -30.66 17.83 -20.76
C LEU A 86 -31.38 19.09 -20.27
N GLU A 87 -32.61 19.28 -20.77
CA GLU A 87 -33.49 20.43 -20.42
C GLU A 87 -33.94 20.41 -18.95
N ASN A 88 -33.94 19.24 -18.31
CA ASN A 88 -34.37 19.05 -16.93
C ASN A 88 -33.18 18.98 -15.96
N ALA A 89 -31.97 19.21 -16.40
CA ALA A 89 -30.79 19.15 -15.53
C ALA A 89 -30.81 20.27 -14.50
N ALA A 90 -30.83 19.92 -13.22
CA ALA A 90 -30.88 20.85 -12.10
C ALA A 90 -29.49 21.42 -11.73
N SER A 91 -28.41 20.86 -12.29
CA SER A 91 -27.05 21.31 -12.03
C SER A 91 -26.15 21.17 -13.26
N PRO A 92 -25.05 21.95 -13.33
CA PRO A 92 -24.05 21.78 -14.41
C PRO A 92 -23.47 20.36 -14.47
N GLN A 93 -23.31 19.70 -13.31
CA GLN A 93 -22.84 18.31 -13.23
C GLN A 93 -23.84 17.33 -13.85
N GLU A 94 -25.11 17.52 -13.57
CA GLU A 94 -26.17 16.70 -14.14
C GLU A 94 -26.31 16.93 -15.65
N ALA A 95 -26.26 18.18 -16.09
CA ALA A 95 -26.24 18.52 -17.51
C ALA A 95 -25.07 17.86 -18.25
N LEU A 96 -23.89 17.87 -17.63
CA LEU A 96 -22.70 17.22 -18.13
C LEU A 96 -22.89 15.70 -18.24
N PHE A 97 -23.39 15.08 -17.18
CA PHE A 97 -23.66 13.63 -17.14
C PHE A 97 -24.63 13.21 -18.25
N TRP A 98 -25.70 13.99 -18.47
CA TRP A 98 -26.70 13.70 -19.51
C TRP A 98 -26.16 13.97 -20.92
N SER A 99 -25.36 15.01 -21.12
CA SER A 99 -24.78 15.32 -22.42
C SER A 99 -23.84 14.21 -22.92
N VAL A 100 -23.02 13.67 -22.03
CA VAL A 100 -22.12 12.55 -22.35
C VAL A 100 -22.88 11.25 -22.61
N ARG A 101 -23.94 10.98 -21.83
CA ARG A 101 -24.74 9.75 -21.98
C ARG A 101 -25.60 9.73 -23.26
N GLN A 102 -26.03 10.90 -23.74
CA GLN A 102 -26.82 11.03 -24.96
C GLN A 102 -25.95 11.34 -26.21
N GLU A 103 -24.63 11.32 -26.08
CA GLU A 103 -23.68 11.68 -27.15
C GLU A 103 -23.93 13.10 -27.75
N ARG A 104 -24.65 13.94 -27.01
CA ARG A 104 -24.94 15.32 -27.40
C ARG A 104 -23.94 16.25 -26.70
N ARG A 105 -23.11 16.94 -27.47
CA ARG A 105 -22.20 17.96 -26.92
C ARG A 105 -23.00 19.18 -26.45
N PRO A 106 -22.69 19.74 -25.24
CA PRO A 106 -23.31 20.98 -24.79
C PRO A 106 -22.93 22.14 -25.69
N HIS A 107 -23.90 22.80 -26.25
CA HIS A 107 -23.76 23.57 -27.50
C HIS A 107 -23.13 24.96 -27.39
N LYS A 108 -22.78 25.54 -26.25
CA LYS A 108 -22.23 26.94 -26.23
C LYS A 108 -21.40 27.34 -25.00
N ASP A 109 -21.33 26.54 -23.94
CA ASP A 109 -20.55 26.90 -22.76
C ASP A 109 -19.20 26.19 -22.79
N GLU A 110 -18.12 26.94 -22.92
CA GLU A 110 -16.75 26.42 -23.06
C GLU A 110 -16.34 25.61 -21.79
N THR A 111 -16.84 25.99 -20.62
CA THR A 111 -16.60 25.25 -19.35
C THR A 111 -17.29 23.90 -19.37
N LEU A 112 -18.53 23.83 -19.84
CA LEU A 112 -19.28 22.59 -19.99
C LEU A 112 -18.66 21.70 -21.08
N ILE A 113 -18.18 22.27 -22.16
CA ILE A 113 -17.48 21.53 -23.24
C ILE A 113 -16.22 20.85 -22.68
N ARG A 114 -15.36 21.58 -21.99
CA ARG A 114 -14.13 21.02 -21.37
C ARG A 114 -14.43 19.94 -20.34
N ARG A 115 -15.48 20.12 -19.54
CA ARG A 115 -15.93 19.09 -18.60
C ARG A 115 -16.52 17.86 -19.29
N ALA A 116 -17.24 18.05 -20.38
CA ALA A 116 -17.76 16.94 -21.19
C ALA A 116 -16.65 16.12 -21.83
N GLU A 117 -15.59 16.78 -22.33
CA GLU A 117 -14.39 16.12 -22.86
C GLU A 117 -13.68 15.30 -21.77
N PHE A 118 -13.58 15.82 -20.57
CA PHE A 118 -13.00 15.09 -19.44
C PHE A 118 -13.82 13.84 -19.07
N VAL A 119 -15.14 13.95 -19.02
CA VAL A 119 -16.04 12.80 -18.70
C VAL A 119 -16.02 11.79 -19.84
N GLU A 120 -16.02 12.22 -21.10
CA GLU A 120 -15.90 11.31 -22.25
C GLU A 120 -14.57 10.58 -22.26
N HIS A 121 -13.48 11.28 -21.93
CA HIS A 121 -12.18 10.65 -21.76
C HIS A 121 -12.20 9.59 -20.63
N GLY A 122 -12.81 9.91 -19.48
CA GLY A 122 -13.01 8.95 -18.38
C GLY A 122 -13.82 7.73 -18.80
N ARG A 123 -14.85 7.92 -19.64
CA ARG A 123 -15.66 6.83 -20.21
C ARG A 123 -14.82 5.93 -21.12
N GLN A 124 -14.00 6.50 -21.97
CA GLN A 124 -13.11 5.76 -22.87
C GLN A 124 -12.09 4.93 -22.08
N VAL A 125 -11.48 5.51 -21.03
CA VAL A 125 -10.59 4.79 -20.12
C VAL A 125 -11.30 3.60 -19.46
N LEU A 126 -12.52 3.81 -18.97
CA LEU A 126 -13.30 2.73 -18.36
C LEU A 126 -13.62 1.61 -19.35
N LEU A 127 -14.03 1.95 -20.58
CA LEU A 127 -14.30 0.98 -21.64
C LEU A 127 -13.05 0.19 -22.03
N ALA A 128 -11.90 0.86 -22.17
CA ALA A 128 -10.62 0.21 -22.44
C ALA A 128 -10.23 -0.78 -21.33
N ARG A 129 -10.46 -0.43 -20.06
CA ARG A 129 -10.25 -1.32 -18.91
C ARG A 129 -11.17 -2.53 -18.93
N LEU A 130 -12.43 -2.35 -19.26
CA LEU A 130 -13.43 -3.43 -19.37
C LEU A 130 -13.16 -4.34 -20.57
N ALA A 131 -12.73 -3.78 -21.70
CA ALA A 131 -12.35 -4.53 -22.90
C ALA A 131 -10.99 -5.24 -22.79
N ASN A 132 -10.30 -5.07 -21.66
CA ASN A 132 -8.95 -5.63 -21.45
C ASN A 132 -7.86 -5.07 -22.40
N GLU A 133 -8.11 -3.93 -23.01
CA GLU A 133 -7.14 -3.17 -23.81
C GLU A 133 -6.18 -2.44 -22.85
N ARG A 134 -5.02 -3.05 -22.58
CA ARG A 134 -4.20 -2.69 -21.41
C ARG A 134 -2.89 -2.02 -21.80
N ARG A 135 -2.89 -0.99 -22.64
CA ARG A 135 -1.63 -0.36 -23.07
C ARG A 135 -1.65 1.17 -23.07
N GLY A 136 -2.56 1.78 -22.30
CA GLY A 136 -2.64 3.22 -22.17
C GLY A 136 -1.99 3.74 -20.88
N PRO A 137 -1.77 5.05 -20.76
CA PRO A 137 -1.20 5.66 -19.55
C PRO A 137 -2.05 5.40 -18.31
N TYR A 138 -3.36 5.26 -18.46
CA TYR A 138 -4.31 4.97 -17.36
C TYR A 138 -4.35 3.51 -16.92
N GLU A 139 -3.77 2.62 -17.72
CA GLU A 139 -3.62 1.19 -17.41
C GLU A 139 -2.19 0.85 -16.96
N GLY A 140 -1.37 1.88 -16.69
CA GLY A 140 -0.02 1.73 -16.19
C GLY A 140 1.05 1.63 -17.27
N TYR A 141 0.80 2.17 -18.46
CA TYR A 141 1.76 2.24 -19.56
C TYR A 141 1.97 3.68 -20.04
N PRO A 142 2.59 4.56 -19.23
CA PRO A 142 2.86 5.95 -19.60
C PRO A 142 4.04 6.03 -20.58
N LEU A 143 3.82 5.58 -21.82
CA LEU A 143 4.86 5.43 -22.83
C LEU A 143 5.51 6.77 -23.22
N GLU A 144 4.80 7.88 -23.07
CA GLU A 144 5.32 9.24 -23.25
C GLU A 144 6.44 9.58 -22.25
N LEU A 145 6.53 8.88 -21.11
CA LEU A 145 7.59 9.05 -20.12
C LEU A 145 8.74 8.06 -20.29
N GLN A 146 8.69 7.17 -21.28
CA GLN A 146 9.67 6.08 -21.42
C GLN A 146 11.10 6.59 -21.49
N GLU A 147 11.37 7.63 -22.27
CA GLU A 147 12.72 8.18 -22.40
C GLU A 147 13.23 8.80 -21.10
N GLN A 148 12.34 9.48 -20.35
CA GLN A 148 12.69 10.08 -19.06
C GLN A 148 12.97 8.99 -18.02
N LEU A 149 12.16 7.94 -18.00
CA LEU A 149 12.35 6.79 -17.11
C LEU A 149 13.61 6.01 -17.45
N ALA A 150 13.90 5.78 -18.73
CA ALA A 150 15.12 5.12 -19.17
C ALA A 150 16.38 5.92 -18.80
N ARG A 151 16.34 7.26 -18.84
CA ARG A 151 17.42 8.14 -18.36
C ARG A 151 17.56 8.08 -16.83
N ARG A 152 16.46 8.18 -16.08
CA ARG A 152 16.47 8.15 -14.62
C ARG A 152 16.95 6.81 -14.08
N PHE A 153 16.49 5.71 -14.67
CA PHE A 153 16.86 4.34 -14.32
C PHE A 153 17.92 3.76 -15.28
N SER A 154 18.86 4.61 -15.66
CA SER A 154 19.98 4.26 -16.54
C SER A 154 20.90 3.17 -15.91
N PRO A 155 21.87 2.62 -16.63
CA PRO A 155 22.85 1.67 -16.06
C PRO A 155 23.63 2.22 -14.86
N ALA A 156 23.74 3.55 -14.70
CA ALA A 156 24.35 4.18 -13.54
C ALA A 156 23.43 4.26 -12.31
N HIS A 157 22.15 3.94 -12.45
CA HIS A 157 21.21 3.96 -11.33
C HIS A 157 21.51 2.87 -10.31
N MET A 158 21.53 3.27 -9.02
CA MET A 158 21.78 2.36 -7.91
C MET A 158 20.48 1.78 -7.38
N TRP A 159 20.28 0.48 -7.55
CA TRP A 159 19.11 -0.25 -7.11
C TRP A 159 19.29 -0.80 -5.69
N SER A 160 18.19 -1.02 -4.99
CA SER A 160 18.14 -1.83 -3.77
C SER A 160 17.18 -3.01 -3.97
N ALA A 161 17.37 -4.08 -3.20
CA ALA A 161 16.48 -5.23 -3.22
C ALA A 161 15.02 -4.82 -2.94
N SER A 162 14.79 -3.94 -1.96
CA SER A 162 13.45 -3.45 -1.62
C SER A 162 12.73 -2.72 -2.76
N ARG A 163 13.47 -1.93 -3.56
CA ARG A 163 12.90 -1.28 -4.75
C ARG A 163 12.51 -2.29 -5.83
N LEU A 164 13.35 -3.29 -6.04
CA LEU A 164 13.05 -4.38 -6.98
C LEU A 164 11.84 -5.19 -6.51
N GLU A 165 11.77 -5.54 -5.23
CA GLU A 165 10.62 -6.22 -4.62
C GLU A 165 9.33 -5.40 -4.68
N SER A 166 9.42 -4.06 -4.57
CA SER A 166 8.26 -3.18 -4.76
C SER A 166 7.66 -3.33 -6.16
N TYR A 167 8.50 -3.35 -7.22
CA TYR A 167 8.04 -3.61 -8.58
C TYR A 167 7.56 -5.06 -8.75
N GLY A 168 8.29 -6.02 -8.19
CA GLY A 168 7.91 -7.43 -8.22
C GLY A 168 6.53 -7.67 -7.61
N SER A 169 6.22 -6.99 -6.51
CA SER A 169 4.93 -7.08 -5.84
C SER A 169 3.81 -6.40 -6.64
N CYS A 170 4.04 -5.19 -7.11
CA CYS A 170 3.09 -4.46 -7.96
C CYS A 170 3.82 -3.34 -8.72
N PRO A 171 3.94 -3.45 -10.06
CA PRO A 171 4.59 -2.41 -10.87
C PRO A 171 3.99 -1.01 -10.68
N GLN A 172 2.66 -0.91 -10.54
CA GLN A 172 1.97 0.37 -10.29
C GLN A 172 2.39 0.99 -8.94
N ARG A 173 2.52 0.17 -7.90
CA ARG A 173 3.00 0.64 -6.60
C ARG A 173 4.42 1.19 -6.71
N PHE A 174 5.32 0.47 -7.37
CA PHE A 174 6.68 0.96 -7.64
C PHE A 174 6.67 2.31 -8.36
N TYR A 175 5.80 2.46 -9.37
CA TYR A 175 5.68 3.71 -10.10
C TYR A 175 5.32 4.89 -9.20
N VAL A 176 4.35 4.70 -8.31
CA VAL A 176 3.92 5.74 -7.37
C VAL A 176 4.99 6.02 -6.31
N ASP A 177 5.50 4.98 -5.64
CA ASP A 177 6.48 5.11 -4.55
C ASP A 177 7.86 5.57 -5.05
N ASN A 178 8.34 5.00 -6.15
CA ASN A 178 9.75 5.13 -6.54
C ASN A 178 9.98 6.00 -7.78
N ALA A 179 9.05 5.97 -8.76
CA ALA A 179 9.19 6.80 -9.94
C ALA A 179 8.58 8.19 -9.75
N LEU A 180 7.40 8.30 -9.14
CA LEU A 180 6.79 9.58 -8.80
C LEU A 180 7.24 10.12 -7.44
N ALA A 181 7.76 9.25 -6.56
CA ALA A 181 8.14 9.57 -5.18
C ALA A 181 6.96 10.19 -4.38
N LEU A 182 5.77 9.62 -4.55
CA LEU A 182 4.58 10.01 -3.81
C LEU A 182 4.42 9.09 -2.60
N GLU A 183 4.38 9.69 -1.43
CA GLU A 183 4.16 8.98 -0.17
C GLU A 183 2.69 9.03 0.23
N ALA A 184 2.17 7.91 0.76
CA ALA A 184 0.85 7.92 1.37
C ALA A 184 0.89 8.79 2.63
N LYS A 185 -0.04 9.74 2.75
CA LYS A 185 -0.19 10.51 3.97
C LYS A 185 -0.76 9.59 5.05
N GLN A 186 0.09 9.15 5.94
CA GLN A 186 -0.32 8.35 7.09
C GLN A 186 -0.82 9.24 8.22
N ALA A 187 -1.89 8.82 8.89
CA ALA A 187 -2.26 9.43 10.15
C ALA A 187 -1.18 9.11 11.19
N PRO A 188 -0.87 10.04 12.12
CA PRO A 188 0.04 9.72 13.22
C PRO A 188 -0.49 8.53 14.01
N GLU A 189 0.30 7.46 14.11
CA GLU A 189 -0.03 6.31 14.94
C GLU A 189 0.31 6.61 16.40
N LEU A 190 -0.53 6.09 17.32
CA LEU A 190 -0.23 6.12 18.74
C LEU A 190 0.76 4.98 19.03
N GLY A 191 2.03 5.32 19.25
CA GLY A 191 3.06 4.34 19.61
C GLY A 191 4.20 4.27 18.58
N PHE A 192 4.83 3.10 18.52
CA PHE A 192 5.92 2.84 17.58
C PHE A 192 5.41 2.63 16.16
N ASP A 193 6.03 3.31 15.21
CA ASP A 193 5.95 2.92 13.80
C ASP A 193 6.61 1.54 13.59
N VAL A 194 5.97 0.69 12.79
CA VAL A 194 6.45 -0.67 12.48
C VAL A 194 7.88 -0.66 11.91
N LEU A 195 8.26 0.34 11.13
CA LEU A 195 9.60 0.50 10.57
C LEU A 195 10.63 0.88 11.63
N GLN A 196 10.24 1.76 12.56
CA GLN A 196 11.07 2.16 13.70
C GLN A 196 11.30 0.98 14.64
N LEU A 197 10.24 0.20 14.92
CA LEU A 197 10.35 -1.03 15.69
C LEU A 197 11.31 -2.01 15.04
N GLY A 198 11.19 -2.23 13.73
CA GLY A 198 12.10 -3.06 12.96
C GLY A 198 13.56 -2.63 13.14
N SER A 199 13.83 -1.35 12.92
CA SER A 199 15.19 -0.78 13.06
C SER A 199 15.77 -0.94 14.47
N MET A 200 14.94 -0.79 15.51
CA MET A 200 15.35 -1.00 16.90
C MET A 200 15.72 -2.46 17.16
N LEU A 201 14.91 -3.40 16.70
CA LEU A 201 15.15 -4.84 16.91
C LEU A 201 16.41 -5.33 16.20
N HIS A 202 16.64 -4.90 14.93
CA HIS A 202 17.89 -5.19 14.22
C HIS A 202 19.10 -4.66 14.98
N ARG A 203 19.03 -3.43 15.47
CA ARG A 203 20.10 -2.80 16.24
C ARG A 203 20.36 -3.52 17.56
N ILE A 204 19.33 -4.01 18.24
CA ILE A 204 19.51 -4.81 19.47
C ILE A 204 20.25 -6.09 19.13
N LEU A 205 19.85 -6.83 18.11
CA LEU A 205 20.51 -8.07 17.70
C LEU A 205 21.96 -7.84 17.27
N GLU A 206 22.19 -6.84 16.42
CA GLU A 206 23.54 -6.43 16.01
C GLU A 206 24.45 -6.17 17.22
N ARG A 207 24.01 -5.29 18.12
CA ARG A 207 24.80 -4.87 19.29
C ARG A 207 25.04 -6.00 20.28
N THR A 208 24.06 -6.88 20.45
CA THR A 208 24.16 -8.06 21.31
C THR A 208 25.30 -8.95 20.84
N PHE A 209 25.28 -9.36 19.58
CA PHE A 209 26.28 -10.29 19.06
C PHE A 209 27.66 -9.64 18.81
N ARG A 210 27.75 -8.35 18.52
CA ARG A 210 29.04 -7.64 18.36
C ARG A 210 29.85 -7.54 19.64
N ARG A 211 29.21 -7.62 20.81
CA ARG A 211 29.88 -7.54 22.13
C ARG A 211 30.47 -8.87 22.60
N LEU A 212 30.13 -9.95 21.93
CA LEU A 212 30.47 -11.29 22.38
C LEU A 212 31.80 -11.77 21.85
N GLY A 213 32.59 -12.39 22.71
CA GLY A 213 33.78 -13.15 22.34
C GLY A 213 33.44 -14.55 21.81
N ASP A 214 32.44 -15.19 22.44
CA ASP A 214 31.87 -16.45 21.99
C ASP A 214 30.35 -16.30 21.77
N PRO A 215 29.87 -16.35 20.52
CA PRO A 215 28.44 -16.23 20.19
C PRO A 215 27.64 -17.49 20.49
N HIS A 216 28.27 -18.58 20.96
CA HIS A 216 27.62 -19.85 21.30
C HIS A 216 27.43 -20.01 22.85
N ASP A 217 28.07 -19.17 23.64
CA ASP A 217 27.83 -19.13 25.10
C ASP A 217 26.47 -18.44 25.37
N LEU A 218 25.46 -19.26 25.61
CA LEU A 218 24.09 -18.77 25.79
C LEU A 218 23.98 -17.82 27.00
N GLN A 219 24.72 -18.05 28.08
CA GLN A 219 24.69 -17.17 29.24
C GLN A 219 25.26 -15.80 28.90
N ALA A 220 26.42 -15.76 28.25
CA ALA A 220 27.04 -14.52 27.81
C ALA A 220 26.15 -13.75 26.81
N VAL A 221 25.46 -14.47 25.89
CA VAL A 221 24.51 -13.90 24.96
C VAL A 221 23.32 -13.26 25.67
N GLN A 222 22.72 -13.94 26.67
CA GLN A 222 21.59 -13.43 27.44
C GLN A 222 21.98 -12.21 28.31
N GLU A 223 23.16 -12.22 28.93
CA GLU A 223 23.68 -11.07 29.67
C GLU A 223 23.91 -9.87 28.76
N SER A 224 24.54 -10.07 27.58
CA SER A 224 24.71 -9.03 26.57
C SER A 224 23.39 -8.50 26.04
N LEU A 225 22.43 -9.37 25.75
CA LEU A 225 21.10 -8.99 25.29
C LEU A 225 20.37 -8.11 26.33
N SER A 226 20.40 -8.50 27.59
CA SER A 226 19.75 -7.75 28.66
C SER A 226 20.32 -6.35 28.81
N ALA A 227 21.64 -6.21 28.78
CA ALA A 227 22.31 -4.91 28.84
C ALA A 227 22.00 -4.04 27.62
N VAL A 228 21.99 -4.64 26.40
CA VAL A 228 21.67 -3.90 25.17
C VAL A 228 20.20 -3.47 25.14
N MET A 229 19.27 -4.33 25.57
CA MET A 229 17.85 -3.96 25.64
C MET A 229 17.61 -2.78 26.58
N GLU A 230 18.23 -2.79 27.77
CA GLU A 230 18.13 -1.69 28.72
C GLU A 230 18.60 -0.37 28.10
N GLU A 231 19.76 -0.38 27.44
CA GLU A 231 20.32 0.81 26.76
C GLU A 231 19.41 1.30 25.62
N GLU A 232 18.95 0.40 24.73
CA GLU A 232 18.16 0.78 23.57
C GLU A 232 16.75 1.23 23.96
N PHE A 233 16.10 0.58 24.94
CA PHE A 233 14.78 0.99 25.41
C PHE A 233 14.81 2.33 26.14
N ALA A 234 15.85 2.62 26.91
CA ALA A 234 16.03 3.91 27.54
C ALA A 234 16.18 5.05 26.53
N GLN A 235 16.84 4.79 25.39
CA GLN A 235 17.07 5.77 24.34
C GLN A 235 15.92 5.86 23.31
N ALA A 236 15.06 4.85 23.24
CA ALA A 236 14.02 4.74 22.22
C ALA A 236 13.07 5.95 22.15
N PRO A 237 12.54 6.49 23.27
CA PRO A 237 11.65 7.65 23.23
C PRO A 237 12.29 8.88 22.56
N GLN A 238 13.56 9.16 22.86
CA GLN A 238 14.28 10.28 22.26
C GLN A 238 14.64 10.01 20.81
N ARG A 239 15.10 8.79 20.50
CA ARG A 239 15.56 8.41 19.14
C ARG A 239 14.43 8.37 18.13
N TYR A 240 13.26 7.88 18.53
CA TYR A 240 12.10 7.68 17.66
C TYR A 240 10.99 8.71 17.84
N GLY A 241 11.18 9.67 18.75
CA GLY A 241 10.31 10.84 18.88
C GLY A 241 8.93 10.57 19.48
N PHE A 242 8.81 9.60 20.36
CA PHE A 242 7.55 9.30 21.06
C PHE A 242 7.63 9.59 22.57
N ARG A 243 6.47 9.70 23.23
CA ARG A 243 6.39 9.91 24.69
C ARG A 243 6.25 8.55 25.37
N PRO A 244 7.14 8.24 26.35
CA PRO A 244 7.00 7.02 27.14
C PRO A 244 5.73 7.08 28.01
N GLY A 245 5.08 5.95 28.19
CA GLY A 245 3.89 5.80 29.01
C GLY A 245 3.63 4.33 29.33
N PRO A 246 2.55 3.99 30.06
CA PRO A 246 2.27 2.61 30.47
C PRO A 246 2.21 1.62 29.31
N LEU A 247 1.78 2.06 28.13
CA LEU A 247 1.76 1.23 26.92
C LEU A 247 3.19 0.85 26.50
N TRP A 248 4.12 1.81 26.54
CA TRP A 248 5.53 1.56 26.22
C TRP A 248 6.18 0.60 27.22
N GLU A 249 5.86 0.70 28.52
CA GLU A 249 6.36 -0.23 29.54
C GLU A 249 5.86 -1.66 29.29
N ALA A 250 4.58 -1.81 28.95
CA ALA A 250 4.02 -3.11 28.57
C ALA A 250 4.66 -3.69 27.30
N GLU A 251 4.92 -2.83 26.30
CA GLU A 251 5.57 -3.20 25.04
C GLU A 251 7.02 -3.63 25.26
N GLN A 252 7.78 -2.94 26.12
CA GLN A 252 9.13 -3.35 26.49
C GLN A 252 9.15 -4.76 27.12
N ALA A 253 8.21 -5.07 27.99
CA ALA A 253 8.12 -6.40 28.61
C ALA A 253 7.85 -7.50 27.58
N ASP A 254 6.92 -7.27 26.65
CA ASP A 254 6.61 -8.22 25.56
C ASP A 254 7.80 -8.37 24.58
N LEU A 255 8.43 -7.28 24.19
CA LEU A 255 9.60 -7.30 23.33
C LEU A 255 10.79 -8.02 23.97
N SER A 256 11.04 -7.79 25.27
CA SER A 256 12.09 -8.47 26.03
C SER A 256 11.88 -9.98 26.01
N GLN A 257 10.68 -10.44 26.31
CA GLN A 257 10.36 -11.88 26.31
C GLN A 257 10.55 -12.51 24.92
N ARG A 258 10.12 -11.81 23.89
CA ARG A 258 10.28 -12.27 22.48
C ARG A 258 11.74 -12.30 22.06
N LEU A 259 12.52 -11.27 22.38
CA LEU A 259 13.94 -11.20 22.05
C LEU A 259 14.77 -12.27 22.76
N VAL A 260 14.49 -12.57 24.04
CA VAL A 260 15.15 -13.67 24.75
C VAL A 260 14.91 -14.99 24.03
N ARG A 261 13.66 -15.33 23.73
CA ARG A 261 13.33 -16.56 22.98
C ARG A 261 13.97 -16.57 21.59
N CYS A 262 13.91 -15.42 20.88
CA CYS A 262 14.49 -15.28 19.55
C CYS A 262 15.99 -15.57 19.55
N VAL A 263 16.72 -15.02 20.52
CA VAL A 263 18.17 -15.18 20.62
C VAL A 263 18.57 -16.58 21.06
N GLU A 264 17.85 -17.19 21.99
CA GLU A 264 18.05 -18.60 22.42
C GLU A 264 17.94 -19.56 21.22
N ASN A 265 16.88 -19.43 20.45
CA ASN A 265 16.68 -20.25 19.25
C ASN A 265 17.71 -19.95 18.16
N LEU A 266 18.11 -18.66 18.00
CA LEU A 266 19.13 -18.26 17.03
C LEU A 266 20.50 -18.83 17.36
N VAL A 267 20.88 -18.88 18.65
CA VAL A 267 22.12 -19.52 19.10
C VAL A 267 22.10 -21.02 18.76
N GLN A 268 20.99 -21.71 19.01
CA GLN A 268 20.82 -23.13 18.67
C GLN A 268 20.90 -23.38 17.15
N GLU A 269 20.19 -22.59 16.34
CA GLU A 269 20.22 -22.69 14.85
C GLU A 269 21.59 -22.33 14.29
N SER A 270 22.39 -21.57 15.03
CA SER A 270 23.74 -21.17 14.64
C SER A 270 24.83 -22.13 15.04
N ALA A 271 24.51 -23.35 15.48
CA ALA A 271 25.53 -24.36 15.78
C ALA A 271 26.46 -24.60 14.56
N GLY A 272 27.77 -24.44 14.78
CA GLY A 272 28.77 -24.55 13.72
C GLY A 272 28.93 -23.30 12.82
N TRP A 273 28.22 -22.22 13.12
CA TRP A 273 28.30 -20.96 12.40
C TRP A 273 28.71 -19.82 13.33
N THR A 274 29.76 -19.09 13.01
CA THR A 274 30.25 -17.93 13.78
C THR A 274 29.99 -16.65 13.03
N PRO A 275 29.33 -15.64 13.64
CA PRO A 275 29.12 -14.33 13.03
C PRO A 275 30.44 -13.64 12.67
N VAL A 276 30.57 -13.14 11.44
CA VAL A 276 31.77 -12.44 10.96
C VAL A 276 31.48 -11.02 10.51
N ALA A 277 30.22 -10.70 10.19
CA ALA A 277 29.82 -9.35 9.83
C ALA A 277 28.37 -9.07 10.22
N PHE A 278 28.10 -7.81 10.60
CA PHE A 278 26.78 -7.31 10.95
C PHE A 278 26.53 -5.98 10.28
N GLU A 279 25.28 -5.71 9.84
CA GLU A 279 24.87 -4.49 9.16
C GLU A 279 25.88 -4.05 8.08
N GLN A 280 26.34 -5.05 7.31
CA GLN A 280 27.42 -4.86 6.36
C GLN A 280 26.90 -4.21 5.08
N ALA A 281 27.28 -2.94 4.86
CA ALA A 281 26.88 -2.18 3.69
C ALA A 281 27.70 -2.59 2.45
N PHE A 282 27.05 -2.60 1.28
CA PHE A 282 27.68 -2.60 -0.04
C PHE A 282 27.01 -1.58 -0.96
N GLY A 283 27.75 -0.97 -1.87
CA GLY A 283 27.27 0.10 -2.75
C GLY A 283 26.88 1.38 -2.03
N ILE A 284 27.46 1.62 -0.84
CA ILE A 284 27.20 2.78 0.01
C ILE A 284 28.54 3.35 0.48
N GLY A 285 28.69 4.67 0.41
CA GLY A 285 29.93 5.35 0.75
C GLY A 285 31.07 4.91 -0.17
N ALA A 286 32.18 4.47 0.43
CA ALA A 286 33.36 4.00 -0.29
C ALA A 286 33.32 2.52 -0.69
N VAL A 287 32.27 1.77 -0.27
CA VAL A 287 32.16 0.34 -0.55
C VAL A 287 31.57 0.12 -1.95
N ALA A 288 32.23 -0.73 -2.74
CA ALA A 288 31.80 -1.01 -4.11
C ALA A 288 30.38 -1.60 -4.18
N PRO A 289 29.60 -1.24 -5.21
CA PRO A 289 28.30 -1.86 -5.43
C PRO A 289 28.44 -3.30 -5.93
N LEU A 290 27.41 -4.10 -5.69
CA LEU A 290 27.27 -5.36 -6.41
C LEU A 290 26.97 -5.05 -7.89
N ARG A 291 27.79 -5.57 -8.78
CA ARG A 291 27.64 -5.44 -10.24
C ARG A 291 27.06 -6.75 -10.78
N MET A 292 25.82 -6.67 -11.23
CA MET A 292 25.13 -7.83 -11.80
C MET A 292 25.00 -7.66 -13.32
N GLU A 293 25.54 -8.59 -14.07
CA GLU A 293 25.33 -8.64 -15.51
C GLU A 293 23.99 -9.27 -15.83
N THR A 294 23.23 -8.61 -16.71
CA THR A 294 21.93 -9.03 -17.23
C THR A 294 21.90 -8.85 -18.75
N GLY A 295 20.94 -9.45 -19.42
CA GLY A 295 20.75 -9.23 -20.87
C GLY A 295 20.49 -7.76 -21.26
N SER A 296 20.03 -6.95 -20.29
CA SER A 296 19.80 -5.50 -20.45
C SER A 296 21.00 -4.63 -20.04
N GLY A 297 22.16 -5.23 -19.80
CA GLY A 297 23.39 -4.57 -19.37
C GLY A 297 23.69 -4.73 -17.88
N VAL A 298 24.68 -3.98 -17.40
CA VAL A 298 25.10 -4.03 -15.99
C VAL A 298 24.10 -3.29 -15.11
N VAL A 299 23.74 -3.94 -13.99
CA VAL A 299 22.89 -3.40 -12.94
C VAL A 299 23.73 -3.21 -11.68
N LEU A 300 23.66 -2.02 -11.09
CA LEU A 300 24.34 -1.69 -9.85
C LEU A 300 23.37 -1.84 -8.68
N LEU A 301 23.77 -2.62 -7.67
CA LEU A 301 22.94 -2.87 -6.49
C LEU A 301 23.68 -2.42 -5.21
N ARG A 302 22.88 -1.92 -4.28
CA ARG A 302 23.33 -1.55 -2.93
C ARG A 302 22.44 -2.21 -1.88
N GLY A 303 22.96 -2.38 -0.70
CA GLY A 303 22.19 -2.93 0.41
C GLY A 303 22.98 -2.96 1.70
N PHE A 304 22.27 -3.42 2.74
CA PHE A 304 22.84 -3.78 4.04
C PHE A 304 22.52 -5.25 4.28
N ILE A 305 23.53 -6.03 4.64
CA ILE A 305 23.36 -7.42 5.03
C ILE A 305 23.32 -7.44 6.55
N ASP A 306 22.20 -7.87 7.14
CA ASP A 306 21.99 -7.80 8.59
C ASP A 306 23.03 -8.62 9.34
N ARG A 307 23.31 -9.85 8.88
CA ARG A 307 24.31 -10.73 9.49
C ARG A 307 24.91 -11.69 8.45
N VAL A 308 26.21 -11.89 8.53
CA VAL A 308 26.94 -12.93 7.81
C VAL A 308 27.66 -13.80 8.82
N ASP A 309 27.43 -15.11 8.75
CA ASP A 309 28.12 -16.11 9.53
C ASP A 309 29.10 -16.91 8.67
N ARG A 310 30.10 -17.50 9.30
CA ARG A 310 31.11 -18.36 8.66
C ARG A 310 31.21 -19.69 9.41
N ASN A 311 31.27 -20.79 8.67
CA ASN A 311 31.50 -22.12 9.24
C ASN A 311 33.00 -22.46 9.30
N ALA A 312 33.35 -23.63 9.85
CA ALA A 312 34.73 -24.08 9.99
C ALA A 312 35.45 -24.31 8.63
N GLN A 313 34.68 -24.49 7.54
CA GLN A 313 35.17 -24.65 6.18
C GLN A 313 35.44 -23.32 5.48
N GLY A 314 35.10 -22.20 6.12
CA GLY A 314 35.21 -20.85 5.55
C GLY A 314 34.04 -20.43 4.69
N GLU A 315 33.02 -21.28 4.56
CA GLU A 315 31.79 -20.99 3.81
C GLU A 315 30.89 -20.02 4.56
N LEU A 316 30.06 -19.27 3.81
CA LEU A 316 29.19 -18.23 4.39
C LEU A 316 27.73 -18.64 4.46
N ARG A 317 27.07 -18.14 5.49
CA ARG A 317 25.62 -18.09 5.63
C ARG A 317 25.17 -16.65 5.78
N VAL A 318 24.19 -16.23 5.00
CA VAL A 318 23.59 -14.88 5.08
C VAL A 318 22.26 -14.95 5.82
N LEU A 319 22.11 -14.12 6.84
CA LEU A 319 20.83 -13.96 7.56
C LEU A 319 20.28 -12.56 7.32
N ASP A 320 18.96 -12.51 7.12
CA ASP A 320 18.19 -11.26 7.04
C ASP A 320 17.03 -11.33 8.05
N TYR A 321 17.01 -10.41 8.99
CA TYR A 321 16.06 -10.36 10.07
C TYR A 321 14.71 -9.80 9.61
N LYS A 322 13.62 -10.44 10.01
CA LYS A 322 12.26 -9.96 9.73
C LYS A 322 11.44 -9.84 11.01
N THR A 323 10.84 -8.68 11.22
CA THR A 323 10.02 -8.38 12.40
C THR A 323 8.58 -8.81 12.24
N GLY A 324 8.11 -8.97 11.01
CA GLY A 324 6.74 -9.35 10.68
C GLY A 324 6.69 -10.42 9.62
N GLY A 325 5.59 -11.10 9.57
CA GLY A 325 5.01 -11.70 8.44
C GLY A 325 5.13 -13.08 8.03
N SER A 326 4.14 -13.29 7.34
CA SER A 326 3.86 -14.30 6.33
C SER A 326 4.66 -13.97 5.09
N HIS A 327 4.96 -14.95 4.27
CA HIS A 327 5.59 -14.78 2.96
C HIS A 327 7.13 -14.71 2.99
N LEU A 328 7.74 -15.68 3.68
CA LEU A 328 9.19 -15.90 3.66
C LEU A 328 9.52 -17.29 3.06
N GLY A 329 8.76 -17.67 2.03
CA GLY A 329 8.86 -18.98 1.40
C GLY A 329 9.50 -18.96 0.02
N LYS A 330 9.82 -20.14 -0.50
CA LYS A 330 10.39 -20.30 -1.86
C LYS A 330 9.50 -19.71 -2.96
N ASN A 331 8.18 -19.74 -2.78
CA ASN A 331 7.22 -19.23 -3.77
C ASN A 331 7.30 -17.69 -3.89
N ASP A 332 7.72 -17.01 -2.84
CA ASP A 332 7.88 -15.55 -2.87
C ASP A 332 9.11 -15.15 -3.69
N LEU A 333 10.18 -15.93 -3.63
CA LEU A 333 11.33 -15.75 -4.51
C LEU A 333 10.97 -16.08 -5.97
N ILE A 334 10.28 -17.19 -6.21
CA ILE A 334 9.83 -17.60 -7.55
C ILE A 334 8.90 -16.55 -8.17
N ALA A 335 8.06 -15.90 -7.38
CA ALA A 335 7.19 -14.82 -7.82
C ALA A 335 7.90 -13.46 -7.99
N GLY A 336 9.11 -13.31 -7.47
CA GLY A 336 9.87 -12.05 -7.48
C GLY A 336 9.47 -11.07 -6.38
N TYR A 337 8.80 -11.54 -5.34
CA TYR A 337 8.38 -10.72 -4.19
C TYR A 337 9.47 -10.59 -3.13
N ARG A 338 10.42 -11.54 -3.10
CA ARG A 338 11.52 -11.59 -2.14
C ARG A 338 12.83 -11.89 -2.85
N LEU A 339 13.67 -10.88 -3.02
CA LEU A 339 14.93 -10.96 -3.74
C LEU A 339 16.16 -10.70 -2.85
N GLN A 340 15.93 -10.25 -1.60
CA GLN A 340 16.99 -9.83 -0.69
C GLN A 340 18.03 -10.92 -0.47
N LEU A 341 17.63 -12.11 -0.01
CA LEU A 341 18.57 -13.17 0.34
C LEU A 341 19.52 -13.57 -0.78
N PRO A 342 19.07 -13.93 -2.01
CA PRO A 342 20.00 -14.28 -3.08
C PRO A 342 20.85 -13.10 -3.54
N LEU A 343 20.32 -11.87 -3.52
CA LEU A 343 21.10 -10.66 -3.85
C LEU A 343 22.13 -10.34 -2.78
N TYR A 344 21.81 -10.56 -1.51
CA TYR A 344 22.74 -10.35 -0.40
C TYR A 344 23.83 -11.44 -0.34
N ALA A 345 23.49 -12.68 -0.64
CA ALA A 345 24.47 -13.76 -0.81
C ALA A 345 25.47 -13.41 -1.92
N LEU A 346 24.97 -12.95 -3.06
CA LEU A 346 25.81 -12.50 -4.16
C LEU A 346 26.63 -11.24 -3.77
N GLY A 347 26.05 -10.31 -2.99
CA GLY A 347 26.72 -9.14 -2.46
C GLY A 347 27.86 -9.49 -1.51
N ALA A 348 27.67 -10.44 -0.60
CA ALA A 348 28.69 -10.95 0.30
C ALA A 348 29.89 -11.56 -0.48
N ARG A 349 29.60 -12.31 -1.55
CA ARG A 349 30.60 -12.94 -2.41
C ARG A 349 31.35 -11.90 -3.27
N GLN A 350 30.63 -11.11 -4.05
CA GLN A 350 31.21 -10.29 -5.13
C GLN A 350 31.56 -8.87 -4.74
N ALA A 351 30.71 -8.21 -3.94
CA ALA A 351 30.95 -6.81 -3.57
C ALA A 351 31.84 -6.68 -2.35
N LEU A 352 31.70 -7.60 -1.39
CA LEU A 352 32.42 -7.56 -0.12
C LEU A 352 33.61 -8.53 -0.07
N GLY A 353 33.66 -9.55 -0.95
CA GLY A 353 34.76 -10.53 -0.97
C GLY A 353 34.88 -11.35 0.32
N LEU A 354 33.77 -11.57 1.04
CA LEU A 354 33.78 -12.24 2.34
C LEU A 354 34.01 -13.74 2.25
N GLY A 355 33.69 -14.37 1.11
CA GLY A 355 33.83 -15.81 0.87
C GLY A 355 32.65 -16.35 0.05
N GLU A 356 32.55 -17.69 -0.02
CA GLU A 356 31.52 -18.37 -0.80
C GLU A 356 30.27 -18.63 0.04
N PRO A 357 29.11 -18.05 -0.30
CA PRO A 357 27.86 -18.31 0.40
C PRO A 357 27.30 -19.69 -0.02
N VAL A 358 26.97 -20.52 0.95
CA VAL A 358 26.33 -21.83 0.77
C VAL A 358 24.92 -21.85 1.32
N GLU A 359 24.58 -20.91 2.19
CA GLU A 359 23.25 -20.81 2.79
C GLU A 359 22.81 -19.34 2.91
N GLY A 360 21.51 -19.14 2.89
CA GLY A 360 20.85 -17.88 3.25
C GLY A 360 19.46 -18.17 3.77
N LEU A 361 19.07 -17.46 4.83
CA LEU A 361 17.77 -17.65 5.44
C LEU A 361 17.22 -16.31 6.00
N TYR A 362 15.90 -16.20 6.01
CA TYR A 362 15.20 -15.17 6.79
C TYR A 362 15.08 -15.67 8.23
N TRP A 363 15.32 -14.77 9.18
CA TRP A 363 15.07 -15.05 10.58
C TRP A 363 13.92 -14.21 11.09
N ASN A 364 12.82 -14.84 11.48
CA ASN A 364 11.66 -14.15 12.02
C ASN A 364 11.89 -13.84 13.51
N ILE A 365 12.12 -12.57 13.83
CA ILE A 365 12.38 -12.13 15.22
C ILE A 365 11.18 -12.43 16.12
N ARG A 366 9.95 -12.21 15.62
CA ARG A 366 8.73 -12.38 16.41
C ARG A 366 8.44 -13.84 16.76
N ALA A 367 8.65 -14.74 15.80
CA ALA A 367 8.45 -16.17 15.99
C ALA A 367 9.67 -16.84 16.64
N GLY A 368 10.85 -16.25 16.51
CA GLY A 368 12.11 -16.84 16.97
C GLY A 368 12.52 -18.06 16.16
N GLU A 369 12.28 -18.05 14.83
CA GLU A 369 12.54 -19.22 13.98
C GLU A 369 12.98 -18.80 12.57
N ALA A 370 13.63 -19.74 11.87
CA ALA A 370 13.99 -19.56 10.47
C ALA A 370 12.75 -19.58 9.56
N GLY A 371 12.71 -18.70 8.58
CA GLY A 371 11.70 -18.72 7.52
C GLY A 371 11.79 -19.98 6.66
N ALA A 372 10.71 -20.24 5.91
CA ALA A 372 10.63 -21.44 5.06
C ALA A 372 11.56 -21.40 3.84
N LEU A 373 12.08 -20.24 3.43
CA LEU A 373 13.09 -20.14 2.39
C LEU A 373 14.47 -20.36 2.99
N LYS A 374 15.12 -21.45 2.57
CA LYS A 374 16.55 -21.71 2.80
C LYS A 374 17.22 -21.83 1.43
N LEU A 375 18.26 -21.05 1.17
CA LEU A 375 18.87 -20.98 -0.17
C LEU A 375 19.58 -22.27 -0.55
N ALA A 376 20.18 -22.98 0.43
CA ALA A 376 20.84 -24.27 0.19
C ALA A 376 19.88 -25.33 -0.37
N SER A 377 18.63 -25.33 0.06
CA SER A 377 17.60 -26.28 -0.37
C SER A 377 16.62 -25.72 -1.40
N PHE A 378 16.89 -24.53 -1.93
CA PHE A 378 16.02 -23.91 -2.94
C PHE A 378 15.99 -24.74 -4.21
N LYS A 379 14.78 -24.90 -4.76
CA LYS A 379 14.57 -25.61 -6.03
C LYS A 379 13.58 -24.82 -6.88
N HIS A 380 14.00 -24.54 -8.12
CA HIS A 380 13.16 -23.97 -9.15
C HIS A 380 13.49 -24.61 -10.50
N GLU A 381 12.49 -25.23 -11.12
CA GLU A 381 12.65 -26.07 -12.30
C GLU A 381 13.65 -27.20 -12.02
N GLU A 382 14.68 -27.36 -12.87
CA GLU A 382 15.74 -28.34 -12.71
C GLU A 382 16.95 -27.84 -11.91
N ARG A 383 16.93 -26.57 -11.49
CA ARG A 383 18.04 -25.92 -10.78
C ARG A 383 17.87 -26.08 -9.26
N LEU A 384 18.98 -26.30 -8.57
CA LEU A 384 19.03 -26.56 -7.14
C LEU A 384 20.04 -25.64 -6.42
N GLY A 385 19.78 -25.39 -5.13
CA GLY A 385 20.70 -24.71 -4.23
C GLY A 385 20.76 -23.19 -4.42
N ILE A 386 21.79 -22.60 -3.85
CA ILE A 386 21.98 -21.16 -3.79
C ILE A 386 22.15 -20.52 -5.18
N GLU A 387 22.84 -21.21 -6.10
CA GLU A 387 23.03 -20.69 -7.47
C GLU A 387 21.70 -20.66 -8.24
N ALA A 388 20.79 -21.62 -7.98
CA ALA A 388 19.45 -21.59 -8.53
C ALA A 388 18.66 -20.36 -8.01
N ALA A 389 18.79 -20.04 -6.73
CA ALA A 389 18.16 -18.86 -6.12
C ALA A 389 18.73 -17.56 -6.70
N ILE A 390 20.04 -17.45 -6.84
CA ILE A 390 20.73 -16.29 -7.44
C ILE A 390 20.31 -16.10 -8.90
N GLN A 391 20.25 -17.19 -9.68
CA GLN A 391 19.82 -17.13 -11.07
C GLN A 391 18.36 -16.71 -11.21
N THR A 392 17.46 -17.23 -10.36
CA THR A 392 16.05 -16.80 -10.30
C THR A 392 15.94 -15.31 -9.96
N ALA A 393 16.72 -14.84 -8.99
CA ALA A 393 16.74 -13.40 -8.66
C ALA A 393 17.26 -12.54 -9.82
N ARG A 394 18.29 -13.01 -10.55
CA ARG A 394 18.83 -12.31 -11.73
C ARG A 394 17.79 -12.15 -12.83
N GLU A 395 17.03 -13.19 -13.12
CA GLU A 395 15.94 -13.18 -14.12
C GLU A 395 14.85 -12.17 -13.73
N HIS A 396 14.51 -12.11 -12.46
CA HIS A 396 13.58 -11.08 -11.96
C HIS A 396 14.15 -9.66 -12.06
N VAL A 397 15.41 -9.45 -11.68
CA VAL A 397 16.08 -8.15 -11.80
C VAL A 397 16.05 -7.66 -13.24
N GLU A 398 16.41 -8.52 -14.19
CA GLU A 398 16.37 -8.19 -15.61
C GLU A 398 14.97 -7.82 -16.10
N ARG A 399 13.97 -8.64 -15.78
CA ARG A 399 12.56 -8.38 -16.11
C ARG A 399 12.06 -7.06 -15.53
N ILE A 400 12.37 -6.78 -14.26
CA ILE A 400 11.96 -5.57 -13.55
C ILE A 400 12.57 -4.33 -14.21
N ILE A 401 13.88 -4.33 -14.43
CA ILE A 401 14.59 -3.19 -15.01
C ILE A 401 14.15 -2.91 -16.45
N SER A 402 13.96 -3.96 -17.24
CA SER A 402 13.42 -3.84 -18.59
C SER A 402 12.01 -3.24 -18.57
N GLY A 403 11.14 -3.70 -17.67
CA GLY A 403 9.80 -3.16 -17.50
C GLY A 403 9.80 -1.69 -17.07
N VAL A 404 10.62 -1.32 -16.11
CA VAL A 404 10.75 0.07 -15.65
C VAL A 404 11.22 1.00 -16.78
N ARG A 405 12.25 0.61 -17.52
CA ARG A 405 12.77 1.39 -18.65
C ARG A 405 11.83 1.46 -19.83
N ALA A 406 10.97 0.46 -19.99
CA ALA A 406 9.91 0.43 -21.01
C ALA A 406 8.60 1.09 -20.56
N ALA A 407 8.59 1.80 -19.43
CA ALA A 407 7.41 2.46 -18.85
C ALA A 407 6.22 1.50 -18.63
N GLN A 408 6.48 0.30 -18.10
CA GLN A 408 5.47 -0.73 -17.85
C GLN A 408 5.17 -0.83 -16.35
N PHE A 409 4.05 -0.26 -15.93
CA PHE A 409 3.63 -0.22 -14.53
C PHE A 409 2.18 -0.68 -14.33
N PRO A 410 1.75 -1.82 -14.91
CA PRO A 410 0.38 -2.29 -14.73
C PRO A 410 0.08 -2.55 -13.26
N PRO A 411 -1.14 -2.23 -12.78
CA PRO A 411 -1.57 -2.60 -11.44
C PRO A 411 -1.83 -4.11 -11.37
N ILE A 412 -0.96 -4.81 -10.66
CA ILE A 412 -1.06 -6.26 -10.43
C ILE A 412 -1.11 -6.47 -8.92
N PRO A 413 -2.31 -6.67 -8.33
CA PRO A 413 -2.42 -6.96 -6.92
C PRO A 413 -1.64 -8.21 -6.55
N PRO A 414 -0.86 -8.21 -5.45
CA PRO A 414 -0.21 -9.42 -4.97
C PRO A 414 -1.23 -10.44 -4.49
N LYS A 415 -0.86 -11.73 -4.47
CA LYS A 415 -1.68 -12.78 -3.86
C LYS A 415 -1.87 -12.45 -2.37
N GLY A 416 -3.10 -12.37 -1.91
CA GLY A 416 -3.42 -11.94 -0.54
C GLY A 416 -3.80 -10.47 -0.41
N GLY A 417 -3.89 -9.75 -1.53
CA GLY A 417 -4.38 -8.38 -1.57
C GLY A 417 -3.28 -7.31 -1.45
N CYS A 418 -3.70 -6.08 -1.62
CA CYS A 418 -2.84 -4.91 -1.54
C CYS A 418 -2.56 -4.52 -0.08
N PRO A 419 -1.35 -4.08 0.26
CA PRO A 419 -1.07 -3.60 1.61
C PRO A 419 -1.88 -2.33 1.92
N SER A 420 -2.29 -2.16 3.19
CA SER A 420 -3.05 -1.00 3.66
C SER A 420 -2.31 0.33 3.44
N TYR A 421 -0.98 0.30 3.45
CA TYR A 421 -0.10 1.45 3.20
C TYR A 421 0.21 1.69 1.71
N CYS A 422 -0.55 1.08 0.78
CA CYS A 422 -0.35 1.34 -0.64
C CYS A 422 -0.72 2.80 -0.97
N PRO A 423 0.19 3.62 -1.52
CA PRO A 423 -0.09 5.04 -1.79
C PRO A 423 -1.14 5.25 -2.87
N ALA A 424 -1.42 4.22 -3.66
CA ALA A 424 -2.44 4.24 -4.71
C ALA A 424 -3.81 3.73 -4.22
N SER A 425 -3.97 3.36 -2.95
CA SER A 425 -5.19 2.73 -2.41
C SER A 425 -6.48 3.52 -2.70
N ALA A 426 -6.41 4.85 -2.65
CA ALA A 426 -7.58 5.72 -2.84
C ALA A 426 -8.07 5.83 -4.30
N TRP A 427 -7.24 5.47 -5.30
CA TRP A 427 -7.55 5.71 -6.71
C TRP A 427 -7.18 4.58 -7.67
N CYS A 428 -6.47 3.56 -7.19
CA CYS A 428 -6.12 2.40 -8.01
C CYS A 428 -7.37 1.55 -8.27
N TRP A 429 -7.73 1.42 -9.51
CA TRP A 429 -8.90 0.64 -9.96
C TRP A 429 -8.76 -0.89 -9.78
N ARG A 430 -7.57 -1.37 -9.45
CA ARG A 430 -7.26 -2.78 -9.11
C ARG A 430 -6.91 -2.96 -7.65
N TYR A 431 -7.19 -1.95 -6.83
CA TYR A 431 -6.93 -2.07 -5.39
C TYR A 431 -7.85 -3.13 -4.77
N GLU A 432 -7.24 -4.13 -4.19
CA GLU A 432 -7.90 -5.21 -3.45
C GLU A 432 -7.30 -5.19 -2.04
N PRO A 433 -8.04 -4.77 -0.99
CA PRO A 433 -7.47 -4.72 0.36
C PRO A 433 -7.04 -6.12 0.80
N GLY A 434 -5.81 -6.25 1.30
CA GLY A 434 -5.32 -7.46 1.93
C GLY A 434 -5.94 -7.66 3.31
N PHE A 435 -6.04 -8.91 3.74
CA PHE A 435 -6.54 -9.32 5.06
C PHE A 435 -5.42 -9.32 6.09
#